data_447950a22f987620914aea9292c4d1e5
#
_entry.id   447950a22f987620914aea9292c4d1e5
#
_cell.length_a   1.000
_cell.length_b   1.000
_cell.length_c   1.000
_cell.angle_alpha   90.00
_cell.angle_beta   90.00
_cell.angle_gamma   90.00
#
_symmetry.space_group_name_H-M   'P 1'
#
loop_
_entity.id
_entity.type
_entity.pdbx_description
1 polymer ?
#
loop_
_entity_poly.entity_id
_entity_poly.type
_entity_poly.pdbx_seq_one_letter_code
_entity_poly.pdbx_strand_id
1 'polypeptide(L)'
;VMPGDTRTQNVTISNAATDCDYAEIFLRAVPHDDEADGRVSDREFLEQLSMQVYYGADKIYDASPDQTDGLTDDISLGIFRRGDEKTLRVELSVPIALSNEAAARIGEVDWVFHAECYNEDQLTVRKVWSDGNAYHRDDVVTVALLRDGEIVKTQELSEDNQWTYTFDRLREGYVWTVEEQ
;
A
#
# COMPACT_ATOMS: atom_id res chain seq x y z
N VAL A 1 8.46 -30.76 3.03
CA VAL A 1 7.54 -30.56 4.17
C VAL A 1 6.82 -31.86 4.46
N MET A 2 6.54 -32.15 5.71
CA MET A 2 5.81 -33.33 6.17
C MET A 2 4.46 -32.94 6.74
N PRO A 3 3.49 -33.88 6.78
CA PRO A 3 2.22 -33.62 7.45
C PRO A 3 2.45 -33.11 8.88
N GLY A 4 1.80 -32.03 9.25
CA GLY A 4 1.96 -31.33 10.51
C GLY A 4 3.07 -30.27 10.54
N ASP A 5 3.88 -30.14 9.50
CA ASP A 5 4.89 -29.07 9.42
C ASP A 5 4.26 -27.71 9.16
N THR A 6 4.84 -26.68 9.77
CA THR A 6 4.62 -25.28 9.42
C THR A 6 5.95 -24.66 9.00
N ARG A 7 5.93 -23.92 7.91
CA ARG A 7 7.08 -23.17 7.41
C ARG A 7 6.76 -21.69 7.41
N THR A 8 7.70 -20.91 7.89
CA THR A 8 7.59 -19.44 7.89
C THR A 8 8.70 -18.87 7.01
N GLN A 9 8.31 -17.95 6.15
CA GLN A 9 9.23 -17.19 5.31
C GLN A 9 8.90 -15.71 5.40
N ASN A 10 9.94 -14.88 5.40
CA ASN A 10 9.81 -13.43 5.33
C ASN A 10 10.20 -12.95 3.93
N VAL A 11 9.37 -12.07 3.36
CA VAL A 11 9.62 -11.39 2.09
C VAL A 11 9.71 -9.89 2.37
N THR A 12 10.87 -9.32 2.13
CA THR A 12 11.08 -7.89 2.33
C THR A 12 10.77 -7.13 1.04
N ILE A 13 9.95 -6.09 1.16
CA ILE A 13 9.57 -5.20 0.08
C ILE A 13 10.12 -3.82 0.40
N SER A 14 10.81 -3.21 -0.55
CA SER A 14 11.38 -1.87 -0.40
C SER A 14 11.04 -0.99 -1.60
N ASN A 15 10.80 0.30 -1.35
CA ASN A 15 10.72 1.30 -2.41
C ASN A 15 12.10 1.90 -2.65
N ALA A 16 12.82 1.37 -3.63
CA ALA A 16 14.12 1.87 -4.09
C ALA A 16 14.00 2.77 -5.33
N ALA A 17 12.81 3.15 -5.74
CA ALA A 17 12.58 4.02 -6.90
C ALA A 17 13.24 5.38 -6.70
N THR A 18 13.80 5.94 -7.80
CA THR A 18 14.49 7.24 -7.80
C THR A 18 13.69 8.34 -8.47
N ASP A 19 12.64 7.95 -9.18
CA ASP A 19 11.83 8.78 -10.07
C ASP A 19 10.43 9.10 -9.51
N CYS A 20 10.09 8.60 -8.32
CA CYS A 20 8.87 8.96 -7.62
C CYS A 20 9.09 9.13 -6.11
N ASP A 21 8.28 9.97 -5.48
CA ASP A 21 8.38 10.28 -4.06
C ASP A 21 7.82 9.17 -3.18
N TYR A 22 6.79 8.49 -3.67
CA TYR A 22 6.23 7.30 -3.04
C TYR A 22 5.55 6.37 -4.07
N ALA A 23 5.38 5.13 -3.68
CA ALA A 23 4.67 4.12 -4.44
C ALA A 23 3.59 3.47 -3.58
N GLU A 24 2.42 3.25 -4.15
CA GLU A 24 1.46 2.30 -3.58
C GLU A 24 1.77 0.93 -4.16
N ILE A 25 2.03 -0.04 -3.29
CA ILE A 25 2.44 -1.38 -3.69
C ILE A 25 1.29 -2.35 -3.49
N PHE A 26 1.06 -3.16 -4.50
CA PHE A 26 0.00 -4.16 -4.52
C PHE A 26 0.59 -5.55 -4.67
N LEU A 27 -0.10 -6.53 -4.09
CA LEU A 27 0.22 -7.94 -4.15
C LEU A 27 -0.97 -8.73 -4.67
N ARG A 28 -0.70 -9.65 -5.59
CA ARG A 28 -1.61 -10.75 -5.92
C ARG A 28 -0.84 -12.04 -6.09
N ALA A 29 -1.52 -13.17 -5.97
CA ALA A 29 -0.99 -14.49 -6.29
C ALA A 29 -1.68 -15.02 -7.54
N VAL A 30 -0.89 -15.65 -8.41
CA VAL A 30 -1.40 -16.38 -9.56
C VAL A 30 -0.88 -17.83 -9.50
N PRO A 31 -1.67 -18.83 -9.93
CA PRO A 31 -1.16 -20.19 -10.03
C PRO A 31 0.06 -20.21 -10.96
N HIS A 32 1.10 -20.92 -10.55
CA HIS A 32 2.24 -21.15 -11.42
C HIS A 32 1.83 -22.11 -12.54
N ASP A 33 1.84 -21.66 -13.76
CA ASP A 33 1.41 -22.40 -14.96
C ASP A 33 2.43 -22.17 -16.09
N ASP A 34 3.71 -22.44 -15.82
CA ASP A 34 4.78 -22.29 -16.80
C ASP A 34 5.14 -23.64 -17.42
N GLU A 35 4.57 -23.90 -18.60
CA GLU A 35 4.92 -25.08 -19.41
C GLU A 35 6.40 -25.04 -19.89
N ALA A 36 7.05 -23.89 -19.86
CA ALA A 36 8.41 -23.72 -20.37
C ALA A 36 9.46 -24.29 -19.43
N ASP A 37 9.22 -24.33 -18.13
CA ASP A 37 10.13 -24.97 -17.15
C ASP A 37 9.78 -26.43 -16.88
N GLY A 38 8.68 -26.92 -17.44
CA GLY A 38 8.21 -28.30 -17.28
C GLY A 38 7.60 -28.60 -15.90
N ARG A 39 7.30 -27.55 -15.12
CA ARG A 39 6.68 -27.67 -13.80
C ARG A 39 5.22 -27.28 -13.92
N VAL A 40 4.34 -28.22 -13.66
CA VAL A 40 2.90 -27.96 -13.52
C VAL A 40 2.59 -27.99 -12.04
N SER A 41 2.03 -26.91 -11.55
CA SER A 41 1.61 -26.83 -10.15
C SER A 41 0.46 -27.80 -9.88
N ASP A 42 0.61 -28.62 -8.84
CA ASP A 42 -0.46 -29.52 -8.40
C ASP A 42 -1.48 -28.74 -7.56
N ARG A 43 -2.54 -28.26 -8.21
CA ARG A 43 -3.61 -27.47 -7.60
C ARG A 43 -4.34 -28.24 -6.50
N GLU A 44 -4.62 -29.53 -6.70
CA GLU A 44 -5.28 -30.37 -5.70
C GLU A 44 -4.43 -30.52 -4.44
N PHE A 45 -3.10 -30.44 -4.57
CA PHE A 45 -2.20 -30.43 -3.44
C PHE A 45 -2.22 -29.06 -2.74
N LEU A 46 -2.16 -27.98 -3.50
CA LEU A 46 -2.22 -26.60 -2.94
C LEU A 46 -3.52 -26.35 -2.18
N GLU A 47 -4.67 -26.82 -2.69
CA GLU A 47 -5.97 -26.70 -2.03
C GLU A 47 -6.01 -27.30 -0.62
N GLN A 48 -5.17 -28.28 -0.35
CA GLN A 48 -5.09 -28.95 0.94
C GLN A 48 -4.18 -28.25 1.95
N LEU A 49 -3.38 -27.29 1.52
CA LEU A 49 -2.48 -26.54 2.38
C LEU A 49 -3.20 -25.34 3.00
N SER A 50 -2.71 -24.86 4.12
CA SER A 50 -3.13 -23.61 4.74
C SER A 50 -2.02 -22.58 4.64
N MET A 51 -2.31 -21.42 4.07
CA MET A 51 -1.38 -20.30 3.98
C MET A 51 -1.94 -19.08 4.70
N GLN A 52 -1.11 -18.45 5.51
CA GLN A 52 -1.40 -17.17 6.14
C GLN A 52 -0.34 -16.17 5.75
N VAL A 53 -0.77 -14.98 5.38
CA VAL A 53 0.13 -13.87 5.05
C VAL A 53 -0.16 -12.70 5.97
N TYR A 54 0.90 -12.18 6.58
CA TYR A 54 0.85 -11.05 7.49
C TYR A 54 1.64 -9.88 6.94
N TYR A 55 1.09 -8.70 7.08
CA TYR A 55 1.73 -7.44 6.81
C TYR A 55 1.81 -6.63 8.11
N GLY A 56 2.99 -6.58 8.70
CA GLY A 56 3.12 -6.09 10.07
C GLY A 56 2.38 -7.01 11.06
N ALA A 57 1.41 -6.45 11.77
CA ALA A 57 0.55 -7.19 12.69
C ALA A 57 -0.76 -7.70 12.03
N ASP A 58 -1.09 -7.21 10.86
CA ASP A 58 -2.35 -7.48 10.20
C ASP A 58 -2.25 -8.75 9.34
N LYS A 59 -3.20 -9.66 9.54
CA LYS A 59 -3.34 -10.82 8.67
C LYS A 59 -4.15 -10.42 7.43
N ILE A 60 -3.49 -10.41 6.26
CA ILE A 60 -4.06 -10.00 4.99
C ILE A 60 -4.59 -11.17 4.16
N TYR A 61 -4.21 -12.41 4.50
CA TYR A 61 -4.66 -13.61 3.84
C TYR A 61 -4.72 -14.80 4.79
N ASP A 62 -5.73 -15.66 4.66
CA ASP A 62 -5.90 -16.87 5.46
C ASP A 62 -6.76 -17.88 4.68
N ALA A 63 -6.13 -18.61 3.76
CA ALA A 63 -6.77 -19.64 2.97
C ALA A 63 -5.73 -20.60 2.37
N SER A 64 -6.13 -21.50 1.47
CA SER A 64 -5.15 -22.32 0.73
C SER A 64 -4.38 -21.45 -0.29
N PRO A 65 -3.13 -21.85 -0.65
CA PRO A 65 -2.31 -21.07 -1.58
C PRO A 65 -2.90 -20.88 -2.98
N ASP A 66 -3.81 -21.76 -3.39
CA ASP A 66 -4.41 -21.72 -4.73
C ASP A 66 -5.83 -21.12 -4.73
N GLN A 67 -6.34 -20.71 -3.59
CA GLN A 67 -7.63 -20.05 -3.57
C GLN A 67 -7.63 -18.75 -4.35
N THR A 68 -8.62 -18.65 -5.21
CA THR A 68 -8.81 -17.50 -6.08
C THR A 68 -9.45 -16.30 -5.37
N ASP A 69 -10.04 -16.51 -4.18
CA ASP A 69 -10.59 -15.42 -3.39
C ASP A 69 -9.54 -14.86 -2.44
N GLY A 70 -9.24 -13.57 -2.53
CA GLY A 70 -8.38 -12.85 -1.61
C GLY A 70 -7.04 -12.40 -2.18
N LEU A 71 -6.23 -13.28 -2.79
CA LEU A 71 -4.98 -12.89 -3.44
C LEU A 71 -5.03 -12.91 -4.97
N THR A 72 -6.15 -13.25 -5.59
CA THR A 72 -6.35 -13.09 -7.03
C THR A 72 -6.55 -11.67 -7.45
N ASP A 73 -7.14 -10.87 -6.58
CA ASP A 73 -7.24 -9.43 -6.77
C ASP A 73 -6.05 -8.73 -6.12
N ASP A 74 -5.70 -7.57 -6.64
CA ASP A 74 -4.63 -6.76 -6.09
C ASP A 74 -4.99 -6.28 -4.67
N ILE A 75 -4.21 -6.73 -3.68
CA ILE A 75 -4.32 -6.26 -2.30
C ILE A 75 -3.31 -5.16 -2.09
N SER A 76 -3.76 -3.96 -1.70
CA SER A 76 -2.86 -2.86 -1.36
C SER A 76 -2.09 -3.17 -0.08
N LEU A 77 -0.77 -3.12 -0.18
CA LEU A 77 0.16 -3.16 0.95
C LEU A 77 0.43 -1.76 1.51
N GLY A 78 -0.27 -0.75 0.97
CA GLY A 78 -0.17 0.63 1.37
C GLY A 78 0.96 1.41 0.69
N ILE A 79 1.16 2.61 1.19
CA ILE A 79 2.10 3.58 0.63
C ILE A 79 3.50 3.35 1.21
N PHE A 80 4.47 3.31 0.32
CA PHE A 80 5.89 3.22 0.61
C PHE A 80 6.58 4.49 0.10
N ARG A 81 7.15 5.26 0.98
CA ARG A 81 8.01 6.38 0.60
C ARG A 81 9.35 5.87 0.12
N ARG A 82 10.09 6.72 -0.57
CA ARG A 82 11.45 6.39 -1.00
C ARG A 82 12.31 5.94 0.19
N GLY A 83 12.86 4.74 0.10
CA GLY A 83 13.67 4.11 1.14
C GLY A 83 12.88 3.36 2.22
N ASP A 84 11.55 3.36 2.16
CA ASP A 84 10.76 2.52 3.06
C ASP A 84 10.97 1.05 2.76
N GLU A 85 11.02 0.27 3.84
CA GLU A 85 11.15 -1.18 3.80
C GLU A 85 10.13 -1.80 4.75
N LYS A 86 9.42 -2.81 4.29
CA LYS A 86 8.43 -3.55 5.07
C LYS A 86 8.52 -5.04 4.77
N THR A 87 8.21 -5.85 5.76
CA THR A 87 8.32 -7.32 5.65
C THR A 87 6.95 -7.97 5.68
N LEU A 88 6.68 -8.80 4.68
CA LEU A 88 5.60 -9.78 4.70
C LEU A 88 6.09 -11.05 5.39
N ARG A 89 5.31 -11.58 6.31
CA ARG A 89 5.53 -12.88 6.94
C ARG A 89 4.52 -13.88 6.38
N VAL A 90 5.02 -14.91 5.75
CA VAL A 90 4.23 -15.99 5.15
C VAL A 90 4.38 -17.24 6.03
N GLU A 91 3.26 -17.80 6.42
CA GLU A 91 3.20 -19.08 7.13
C GLU A 91 2.44 -20.10 6.27
N LEU A 92 3.10 -21.18 5.92
CA LEU A 92 2.52 -22.29 5.19
C LEU A 92 2.47 -23.52 6.10
N SER A 93 1.28 -24.07 6.29
CA SER A 93 1.05 -25.24 7.12
C SER A 93 0.53 -26.42 6.30
N VAL A 94 1.09 -27.59 6.57
CA VAL A 94 0.67 -28.84 5.96
C VAL A 94 -0.22 -29.59 6.96
N PRO A 95 -1.49 -29.84 6.64
CA PRO A 95 -2.38 -30.55 7.55
C PRO A 95 -1.85 -31.93 7.92
N ILE A 96 -2.02 -32.30 9.18
CA ILE A 96 -1.55 -33.58 9.70
C ILE A 96 -2.28 -34.80 9.06
N ALA A 97 -3.46 -34.55 8.48
CA ALA A 97 -4.27 -35.58 7.80
C ALA A 97 -3.79 -35.90 6.38
N LEU A 98 -2.84 -35.13 5.83
CA LEU A 98 -2.28 -35.42 4.51
C LEU A 98 -1.50 -36.75 4.52
N SER A 99 -1.79 -37.60 3.52
CA SER A 99 -1.11 -38.89 3.37
C SER A 99 0.34 -38.68 2.93
N ASN A 100 1.19 -39.71 3.14
CA ASN A 100 2.56 -39.69 2.67
C ASN A 100 2.68 -39.60 1.14
N GLU A 101 1.62 -39.88 0.39
CA GLU A 101 1.60 -39.69 -1.07
C GLU A 101 1.72 -38.22 -1.46
N ALA A 102 1.24 -37.32 -0.62
CA ALA A 102 1.40 -35.88 -0.82
C ALA A 102 2.87 -35.39 -0.71
N ALA A 103 3.75 -36.14 -0.05
CA ALA A 103 5.15 -35.75 0.14
C ALA A 103 5.97 -35.69 -1.17
N ALA A 104 5.46 -36.28 -2.24
CA ALA A 104 6.12 -36.26 -3.56
C ALA A 104 5.50 -35.19 -4.51
N ARG A 105 4.45 -34.48 -4.08
CA ARG A 105 3.78 -33.47 -4.90
C ARG A 105 4.49 -32.13 -4.79
N ILE A 106 4.40 -31.35 -5.85
CA ILE A 106 4.96 -29.99 -5.95
C ILE A 106 3.80 -29.04 -6.20
N GLY A 107 3.67 -28.00 -5.34
CA GLY A 107 2.77 -26.88 -5.55
C GLY A 107 3.59 -25.59 -5.63
N GLU A 108 3.37 -24.82 -6.67
CA GLU A 108 4.02 -23.52 -6.88
C GLU A 108 2.95 -22.45 -7.10
N VAL A 109 3.19 -21.26 -6.56
CA VAL A 109 2.35 -20.08 -6.71
C VAL A 109 3.25 -18.89 -6.98
N ASP A 110 2.93 -18.13 -8.01
CA ASP A 110 3.68 -16.92 -8.33
C ASP A 110 3.06 -15.71 -7.63
N TRP A 111 3.89 -14.96 -6.96
CA TRP A 111 3.50 -13.70 -6.37
C TRP A 111 3.87 -12.55 -7.29
N VAL A 112 2.86 -11.82 -7.69
CA VAL A 112 3.00 -10.65 -8.57
C VAL A 112 2.90 -9.40 -7.70
N PHE A 113 3.96 -8.62 -7.69
CA PHE A 113 3.97 -7.29 -7.09
C PHE A 113 3.90 -6.26 -8.23
N HIS A 114 3.02 -5.29 -8.09
CA HIS A 114 3.10 -4.09 -8.91
C HIS A 114 3.06 -2.84 -8.06
N ALA A 115 3.58 -1.75 -8.57
CA ALA A 115 3.65 -0.48 -7.88
C ALA A 115 3.09 0.62 -8.76
N GLU A 116 2.24 1.45 -8.19
CA GLU A 116 1.82 2.72 -8.76
C GLU A 116 2.64 3.84 -8.14
N CYS A 117 3.36 4.55 -8.99
CA CYS A 117 4.31 5.58 -8.61
C CYS A 117 3.63 6.95 -8.60
N TYR A 118 3.89 7.74 -7.56
CA TYR A 118 3.32 9.06 -7.39
C TYR A 118 4.39 10.06 -6.97
N ASN A 119 4.23 11.31 -7.43
CA ASN A 119 4.95 12.46 -6.93
C ASN A 119 4.07 13.27 -6.00
N GLU A 120 4.70 14.01 -5.11
CA GLU A 120 4.04 14.91 -4.17
C GLU A 120 4.30 16.36 -4.58
N ASP A 121 3.23 17.14 -4.64
CA ASP A 121 3.27 18.58 -4.86
C ASP A 121 3.14 19.35 -3.55
N GLN A 122 3.35 20.65 -3.65
CA GLN A 122 3.13 21.60 -2.57
C GLN A 122 2.29 22.77 -3.09
N LEU A 123 1.37 23.25 -2.24
CA LEU A 123 0.58 24.45 -2.51
C LEU A 123 0.76 25.44 -1.37
N THR A 124 1.41 26.58 -1.66
CA THR A 124 1.58 27.64 -0.68
C THR A 124 0.49 28.68 -0.84
N VAL A 125 -0.23 28.94 0.24
CA VAL A 125 -1.24 29.98 0.32
C VAL A 125 -0.70 31.15 1.17
N ARG A 126 -1.02 32.37 0.75
CA ARG A 126 -0.70 33.58 1.49
C ARG A 126 -1.90 34.55 1.44
N LYS A 127 -2.35 34.99 2.60
CA LYS A 127 -3.31 36.08 2.71
C LYS A 127 -2.60 37.44 2.48
N VAL A 128 -3.17 38.23 1.60
CA VAL A 128 -2.71 39.61 1.32
C VAL A 128 -3.89 40.52 1.57
N TRP A 129 -3.68 41.53 2.41
CA TRP A 129 -4.65 42.57 2.70
C TRP A 129 -4.52 43.74 1.72
N SER A 130 -5.62 44.26 1.24
CA SER A 130 -5.64 45.37 0.27
C SER A 130 -6.44 46.57 0.77
N ASP A 131 -6.40 46.83 2.06
CA ASP A 131 -7.23 47.82 2.78
C ASP A 131 -6.47 49.03 3.30
N GLY A 132 -5.32 49.33 2.69
CA GLY A 132 -4.58 50.56 2.97
C GLY A 132 -3.75 50.52 4.26
N ASN A 133 -3.25 49.38 4.67
CA ASN A 133 -2.45 49.15 5.87
C ASN A 133 -3.25 49.14 7.18
N ALA A 134 -4.49 48.72 7.18
CA ALA A 134 -5.20 48.41 8.40
C ALA A 134 -4.47 47.35 9.21
N TYR A 135 -4.61 47.36 10.51
CA TYR A 135 -3.90 46.51 11.43
C TYR A 135 -4.70 45.23 11.68
N HIS A 136 -4.11 44.07 11.33
CA HIS A 136 -4.78 42.75 11.35
C HIS A 136 -4.23 41.79 12.40
N ARG A 137 -3.57 42.29 13.46
CA ARG A 137 -2.85 41.46 14.43
C ARG A 137 -3.71 40.39 15.07
N ASP A 138 -4.93 40.73 15.38
CA ASP A 138 -5.84 39.84 16.09
C ASP A 138 -6.81 39.11 15.15
N ASP A 139 -6.68 39.33 13.83
CA ASP A 139 -7.51 38.67 12.84
C ASP A 139 -7.02 37.24 12.57
N VAL A 140 -7.97 36.38 12.21
CA VAL A 140 -7.74 35.01 11.76
C VAL A 140 -8.55 34.77 10.50
N VAL A 141 -7.91 34.20 9.49
CA VAL A 141 -8.55 33.79 8.24
C VAL A 141 -8.42 32.28 8.09
N THR A 142 -9.54 31.60 7.93
CA THR A 142 -9.54 30.17 7.64
C THR A 142 -9.48 29.94 6.15
N VAL A 143 -8.56 29.11 5.72
CA VAL A 143 -8.48 28.63 4.33
C VAL A 143 -8.75 27.13 4.29
N ALA A 144 -9.49 26.69 3.30
CA ALA A 144 -9.77 25.29 3.03
C ALA A 144 -8.95 24.80 1.84
N LEU A 145 -8.27 23.68 2.00
CA LEU A 145 -7.67 22.92 0.91
C LEU A 145 -8.72 21.98 0.33
N LEU A 146 -8.91 22.04 -0.98
CA LEU A 146 -9.85 21.19 -1.69
C LEU A 146 -9.09 20.25 -2.64
N ARG A 147 -9.58 19.00 -2.71
CA ARG A 147 -9.19 18.00 -3.70
C ARG A 147 -10.38 17.71 -4.60
N ASP A 148 -10.25 18.00 -5.88
CA ASP A 148 -11.34 17.84 -6.89
C ASP A 148 -12.66 18.53 -6.47
N GLY A 149 -12.55 19.67 -5.75
CA GLY A 149 -13.67 20.45 -5.26
C GLY A 149 -14.22 20.04 -3.89
N GLU A 150 -13.68 19.00 -3.25
CA GLU A 150 -14.07 18.57 -1.90
C GLU A 150 -13.06 19.04 -0.85
N ILE A 151 -13.54 19.62 0.26
CA ILE A 151 -12.69 20.08 1.35
C ILE A 151 -12.06 18.87 2.05
N VAL A 152 -10.73 18.82 2.07
CA VAL A 152 -9.96 17.75 2.72
C VAL A 152 -9.18 18.21 3.94
N LYS A 153 -8.91 19.52 4.04
CA LYS A 153 -8.20 20.10 5.18
C LYS A 153 -8.53 21.58 5.31
N THR A 154 -8.49 22.11 6.54
CA THR A 154 -8.56 23.55 6.80
C THR A 154 -7.32 24.01 7.57
N GLN A 155 -6.97 25.29 7.39
CA GLN A 155 -5.84 25.90 8.07
C GLN A 155 -6.16 27.37 8.40
N GLU A 156 -5.81 27.78 9.60
CA GLU A 156 -5.90 29.18 10.02
C GLU A 156 -4.63 29.94 9.63
N LEU A 157 -4.82 31.11 9.06
CA LEU A 157 -3.76 32.08 8.77
C LEU A 157 -3.92 33.27 9.72
N SER A 158 -2.84 33.68 10.34
CA SER A 158 -2.77 34.76 11.30
C SER A 158 -1.41 35.44 11.28
N GLU A 159 -1.19 36.43 12.13
CA GLU A 159 0.14 37.04 12.29
C GLU A 159 1.19 36.01 12.74
N ASP A 160 0.81 35.04 13.56
CA ASP A 160 1.73 34.03 14.12
C ASP A 160 2.40 33.18 13.03
N ASN A 161 1.69 32.89 11.95
CA ASN A 161 2.23 32.18 10.78
C ASN A 161 2.55 33.08 9.59
N GLN A 162 2.63 34.41 9.84
CA GLN A 162 2.93 35.42 8.83
C GLN A 162 1.96 35.39 7.64
N TRP A 163 0.70 35.01 7.92
CA TRP A 163 -0.35 34.91 6.92
C TRP A 163 -0.06 33.93 5.79
N THR A 164 0.81 32.94 6.06
CA THR A 164 1.29 31.99 5.04
C THR A 164 1.23 30.57 5.56
N TYR A 165 0.83 29.65 4.72
CA TYR A 165 0.90 28.22 5.00
C TYR A 165 1.21 27.43 3.73
N THR A 166 2.00 26.37 3.85
CA THR A 166 2.28 25.43 2.76
C THR A 166 1.61 24.09 3.06
N PHE A 167 0.67 23.72 2.23
CA PHE A 167 0.15 22.37 2.18
C PHE A 167 1.16 21.53 1.42
N ASP A 168 1.74 20.57 2.08
CA ASP A 168 2.70 19.62 1.53
C ASP A 168 2.06 18.25 1.30
N ARG A 169 2.78 17.36 0.62
CA ARG A 169 2.37 15.97 0.36
C ARG A 169 1.07 15.85 -0.39
N LEU A 170 0.88 16.70 -1.35
CA LEU A 170 -0.27 16.68 -2.24
C LEU A 170 0.01 15.70 -3.37
N ARG A 171 -0.72 14.59 -3.38
CA ARG A 171 -0.56 13.56 -4.42
C ARG A 171 -0.83 14.15 -5.79
N GLU A 172 0.08 13.95 -6.73
CA GLU A 172 -0.08 14.30 -8.15
C GLU A 172 -1.30 13.58 -8.75
N GLY A 173 -1.93 14.18 -9.76
CA GLY A 173 -3.07 13.60 -10.46
C GLY A 173 -4.44 14.07 -9.95
N TYR A 174 -4.49 14.83 -8.86
CA TYR A 174 -5.70 15.51 -8.39
C TYR A 174 -5.64 17.01 -8.66
N VAL A 175 -6.81 17.63 -8.75
CA VAL A 175 -6.92 19.11 -8.83
C VAL A 175 -6.96 19.67 -7.41
N TRP A 176 -5.88 20.32 -7.01
CA TRP A 176 -5.76 20.96 -5.71
C TRP A 176 -6.05 22.45 -5.81
N THR A 177 -6.96 22.93 -4.95
CA THR A 177 -7.32 24.35 -4.87
C THR A 177 -7.40 24.79 -3.40
N VAL A 178 -7.34 26.11 -3.18
CA VAL A 178 -7.53 26.71 -1.85
C VAL A 178 -8.62 27.76 -1.94
N GLU A 179 -9.51 27.77 -0.96
CA GLU A 179 -10.58 28.76 -0.81
C GLU A 179 -10.54 29.37 0.59
N GLU A 180 -10.82 30.67 0.68
CA GLU A 180 -11.06 31.36 1.94
C GLU A 180 -12.48 31.09 2.41
N GLN A 181 -12.66 30.77 3.69
CA GLN A 181 -13.93 30.43 4.32
C GLN A 181 -14.58 31.64 5.01
#